data_d3d628d96afeb26408f46792e5bbf35f
#
_entry.id   d3d628d96afeb26408f46792e5bbf35f
#
_cell.length_a   1.000
_cell.length_b   1.000
_cell.length_c   1.000
_cell.angle_alpha   90.00
_cell.angle_beta   90.00
_cell.angle_gamma   90.00
#
_symmetry.space_group_name_H-M   'P 1'
#
loop_
_entity.id
_entity.type
_entity.pdbx_description
1 polymer ?
#
loop_
_entity_poly.entity_id
_entity_poly.type
_entity_poly.pdbx_seq_one_letter_code
_entity_poly.pdbx_strand_id
1 'polypeptide(L)'
;SLGRCTTAYANVGQDLMPTKERESISQVKPTGWQKSEYDGIDGKFLYNRCHLIGYQLTAENANEKNLITGTRYLNVTGMLPFENMVADYVKETKGHVLYRVTPVFYQDELVARGVKMEGWSVEDNGESVCFNVFVYNVQPGISICYADGTSSRIAQEETADPSAQKIY
;
A
#
# COMPACT_ATOMS: atom_id res chain seq x y z
N SER A 1 -11.72 10.91 -15.35
CA SER A 1 -10.76 9.93 -14.76
C SER A 1 -10.06 10.46 -13.50
N LEU A 2 -10.12 11.77 -13.21
CA LEU A 2 -9.45 12.42 -12.06
C LEU A 2 -7.94 12.17 -11.97
N GLY A 3 -7.31 11.55 -12.97
CA GLY A 3 -5.89 11.18 -12.97
C GLY A 3 -5.53 10.05 -12.01
N ARG A 4 -6.53 9.33 -11.48
CA ARG A 4 -6.33 8.23 -10.53
C ARG A 4 -5.80 6.98 -11.21
N CYS A 5 -4.98 6.21 -10.48
CA CYS A 5 -4.58 4.87 -10.91
C CYS A 5 -5.79 3.92 -11.01
N THR A 6 -5.67 2.98 -11.92
CA THR A 6 -6.59 1.85 -12.06
C THR A 6 -5.87 0.56 -11.70
N THR A 7 -6.44 -0.58 -12.04
CA THR A 7 -5.86 -1.88 -11.75
C THR A 7 -4.48 -2.04 -12.38
N ALA A 8 -3.50 -2.48 -11.57
CA ALA A 8 -2.22 -2.97 -12.04
C ALA A 8 -2.24 -4.50 -12.05
N TYR A 9 -1.74 -5.10 -13.12
CA TYR A 9 -1.76 -6.53 -13.32
C TYR A 9 -0.47 -7.03 -13.99
N ALA A 10 0.08 -8.12 -13.49
CA ALA A 10 1.28 -8.73 -14.05
C ALA A 10 1.29 -10.25 -13.85
N ASN A 11 1.90 -10.95 -14.78
CA ASN A 11 2.36 -12.32 -14.59
C ASN A 11 3.79 -12.27 -14.10
N VAL A 12 3.95 -12.22 -12.78
CA VAL A 12 5.25 -11.98 -12.13
C VAL A 12 6.11 -13.24 -12.25
N GLY A 13 7.27 -13.09 -12.85
CA GLY A 13 8.29 -14.10 -12.98
C GLY A 13 9.67 -13.46 -12.89
N GLN A 14 10.74 -14.27 -12.90
CA GLN A 14 12.11 -13.75 -12.80
C GLN A 14 12.49 -12.78 -13.92
N ASP A 15 11.92 -12.93 -15.10
CA ASP A 15 12.13 -12.07 -16.26
C ASP A 15 11.66 -10.63 -16.05
N LEU A 16 10.69 -10.40 -15.16
CA LEU A 16 10.20 -9.06 -14.80
C LEU A 16 10.91 -8.45 -13.60
N MET A 17 11.60 -9.24 -12.80
CA MET A 17 12.25 -8.77 -11.58
C MET A 17 13.42 -7.82 -11.88
N PRO A 18 13.71 -6.85 -10.99
CA PRO A 18 14.75 -5.87 -11.24
C PRO A 18 16.15 -6.49 -11.29
N THR A 19 16.95 -5.98 -12.22
CA THR A 19 18.39 -6.28 -12.34
C THR A 19 19.25 -5.07 -11.93
N LYS A 20 18.62 -3.96 -11.61
CA LYS A 20 19.25 -2.70 -11.18
C LYS A 20 18.67 -2.25 -9.86
N GLU A 21 19.41 -1.41 -9.15
CA GLU A 21 18.89 -0.75 -7.95
C GLU A 21 17.76 0.23 -8.31
N ARG A 22 16.86 0.44 -7.35
CA ARG A 22 15.79 1.42 -7.51
C ARG A 22 16.36 2.82 -7.56
N GLU A 23 15.72 3.66 -8.38
CA GLU A 23 16.01 5.09 -8.47
C GLU A 23 14.98 5.90 -7.67
N SER A 24 15.28 7.17 -7.45
CA SER A 24 14.35 8.10 -6.79
C SER A 24 13.05 8.24 -7.60
N ILE A 25 11.94 8.25 -6.90
CA ILE A 25 10.58 8.47 -7.43
C ILE A 25 9.96 9.76 -6.90
N SER A 26 10.77 10.62 -6.29
CA SER A 26 10.29 11.84 -5.61
C SER A 26 9.59 12.83 -6.54
N GLN A 27 9.85 12.77 -7.85
CA GLN A 27 9.20 13.61 -8.85
C GLN A 27 7.73 13.23 -9.12
N VAL A 28 7.34 12.00 -8.81
CA VAL A 28 5.95 11.55 -8.99
C VAL A 28 5.09 12.04 -7.83
N LYS A 29 3.97 12.65 -8.15
CA LYS A 29 2.97 13.07 -7.18
C LYS A 29 1.65 12.39 -7.51
N PRO A 30 1.32 11.27 -6.85
CA PRO A 30 0.03 10.61 -7.03
C PRO A 30 -1.13 11.52 -6.65
N THR A 31 -2.34 11.18 -7.08
CA THR A 31 -3.53 11.95 -6.70
C THR A 31 -3.66 12.06 -5.18
N GLY A 32 -4.06 13.22 -4.68
CA GLY A 32 -4.20 13.48 -3.25
C GLY A 32 -2.89 13.56 -2.46
N TRP A 33 -1.76 13.68 -3.15
CA TRP A 33 -0.45 13.74 -2.50
C TRP A 33 -0.33 14.94 -1.57
N GLN A 34 0.03 14.69 -0.32
CA GLN A 34 0.37 15.68 0.69
C GLN A 34 1.69 15.29 1.37
N LYS A 35 2.53 16.27 1.64
CA LYS A 35 3.73 16.06 2.44
C LYS A 35 3.38 16.28 3.92
N SER A 36 2.91 15.21 4.58
CA SER A 36 2.48 15.24 5.96
C SER A 36 3.44 14.47 6.85
N GLU A 37 3.87 15.08 7.95
CA GLU A 37 4.81 14.49 8.90
C GLU A 37 4.17 14.38 10.27
N TYR A 38 4.41 13.25 10.94
CA TYR A 38 3.93 12.99 12.30
C TYR A 38 5.01 12.27 13.11
N ASP A 39 5.21 12.71 14.34
CA ASP A 39 6.01 11.95 15.30
C ASP A 39 5.32 10.61 15.60
N GLY A 40 6.11 9.55 15.73
CA GLY A 40 5.61 8.19 15.99
C GLY A 40 5.34 7.35 14.76
N ILE A 41 5.38 7.94 13.54
CA ILE A 41 5.40 7.18 12.29
C ILE A 41 6.86 6.87 11.93
N ASP A 42 7.13 5.62 11.56
CA ASP A 42 8.45 5.22 11.06
C ASP A 42 8.82 6.05 9.83
N GLY A 43 9.96 6.76 9.92
CA GLY A 43 10.39 7.72 8.90
C GLY A 43 9.64 9.05 8.92
N LYS A 44 8.70 9.27 9.84
CA LYS A 44 7.88 10.48 10.06
C LYS A 44 6.86 10.81 8.97
N PHE A 45 7.04 10.41 7.72
CA PHE A 45 6.10 10.70 6.65
C PHE A 45 4.87 9.78 6.72
N LEU A 46 3.69 10.40 6.72
CA LEU A 46 2.42 9.68 6.65
C LEU A 46 2.29 8.90 5.35
N TYR A 47 2.59 9.56 4.23
CA TYR A 47 2.42 8.99 2.90
C TYR A 47 3.74 8.58 2.28
N ASN A 48 3.70 7.42 1.64
CA ASN A 48 4.67 6.95 0.68
C ASN A 48 4.08 7.06 -0.73
N ARG A 49 4.94 7.22 -1.73
CA ARG A 49 4.60 6.92 -3.12
C ARG A 49 4.53 5.41 -3.22
N CYS A 50 3.33 4.88 -3.00
CA CYS A 50 3.09 3.46 -2.81
C CYS A 50 2.91 2.78 -4.17
N HIS A 51 3.81 1.85 -4.49
CA HIS A 51 3.63 1.02 -5.68
C HIS A 51 2.41 0.09 -5.50
N LEU A 52 1.58 -0.01 -6.53
CA LEU A 52 0.54 -1.04 -6.60
C LEU A 52 1.20 -2.41 -6.77
N ILE A 53 2.10 -2.54 -7.74
CA ILE A 53 2.99 -3.70 -7.86
C ILE A 53 4.40 -3.25 -7.50
N GLY A 54 4.97 -3.85 -6.46
CA GLY A 54 6.27 -3.47 -5.91
C GLY A 54 7.41 -3.57 -6.91
N TYR A 55 8.41 -2.70 -6.76
CA TYR A 55 9.60 -2.68 -7.59
C TYR A 55 10.31 -4.03 -7.65
N GLN A 56 10.37 -4.75 -6.52
CA GLN A 56 10.99 -6.06 -6.45
C GLN A 56 10.36 -7.12 -7.36
N LEU A 57 9.13 -6.89 -7.84
CA LEU A 57 8.37 -7.84 -8.64
C LEU A 57 8.45 -7.58 -10.15
N THR A 58 8.40 -6.31 -10.55
CA THR A 58 8.29 -5.94 -11.98
C THR A 58 9.26 -4.86 -12.42
N ALA A 59 10.14 -4.38 -11.55
CA ALA A 59 11.11 -3.33 -11.85
C ALA A 59 10.49 -1.98 -12.32
N GLU A 60 9.19 -1.79 -12.15
CA GLU A 60 8.52 -0.52 -12.45
C GLU A 60 8.84 0.50 -11.38
N ASN A 61 9.62 1.52 -11.70
CA ASN A 61 10.11 2.49 -10.73
C ASN A 61 9.20 3.72 -10.63
N ALA A 62 9.35 4.68 -11.52
CA ALA A 62 8.65 5.98 -11.51
C ALA A 62 7.41 6.01 -12.42
N ASN A 63 6.75 4.90 -12.59
CA ASN A 63 5.55 4.79 -13.40
C ASN A 63 4.36 5.37 -12.65
N GLU A 64 3.84 6.49 -13.12
CA GLU A 64 2.69 7.19 -12.51
C GLU A 64 1.43 6.32 -12.43
N LYS A 65 1.26 5.37 -13.34
CA LYS A 65 0.13 4.44 -13.35
C LYS A 65 0.22 3.36 -12.28
N ASN A 66 1.37 3.22 -11.65
CA ASN A 66 1.65 2.21 -10.63
C ASN A 66 1.92 2.81 -9.23
N LEU A 67 1.66 4.10 -9.06
CA LEU A 67 1.94 4.81 -7.81
C LEU A 67 0.68 5.49 -7.27
N ILE A 68 0.37 5.21 -6.00
CA ILE A 68 -0.72 5.85 -5.27
C ILE A 68 -0.19 6.56 -4.02
N THR A 69 -0.96 7.50 -3.52
CA THR A 69 -0.76 8.07 -2.19
C THR A 69 -1.20 7.03 -1.15
N GLY A 70 -0.23 6.33 -0.59
CA GLY A 70 -0.46 5.26 0.39
C GLY A 70 0.20 5.59 1.72
N THR A 71 -0.46 5.22 2.82
CA THR A 71 0.13 5.37 4.14
C THR A 71 1.35 4.47 4.31
N ARG A 72 2.24 4.86 5.21
CA ARG A 72 3.36 4.01 5.62
C ARG A 72 2.87 2.65 6.12
N TYR A 73 1.77 2.64 6.87
CA TYR A 73 1.15 1.44 7.39
C TYR A 73 0.60 0.53 6.28
N LEU A 74 -0.12 1.08 5.30
CA LEU A 74 -0.55 0.33 4.12
C LEU A 74 0.64 -0.31 3.41
N ASN A 75 1.67 0.48 3.14
CA ASN A 75 2.81 0.04 2.33
C ASN A 75 3.62 -1.06 3.02
N VAL A 76 3.96 -0.90 4.28
CA VAL A 76 4.91 -1.76 5.00
C VAL A 76 4.21 -2.87 5.78
N THR A 77 3.13 -2.55 6.49
CA THR A 77 2.42 -3.53 7.31
C THR A 77 1.36 -4.27 6.52
N GLY A 78 0.66 -3.57 5.62
CA GLY A 78 -0.45 -4.14 4.85
C GLY A 78 -0.02 -4.89 3.61
N MET A 79 0.68 -4.24 2.69
CA MET A 79 0.97 -4.79 1.36
C MET A 79 2.24 -5.66 1.33
N LEU A 80 3.31 -5.23 1.98
CA LEU A 80 4.62 -5.88 1.88
C LEU A 80 4.62 -7.38 2.18
N PRO A 81 3.89 -7.91 3.18
CA PRO A 81 3.85 -9.35 3.42
C PRO A 81 3.33 -10.15 2.22
N PHE A 82 2.35 -9.65 1.49
CA PHE A 82 1.82 -10.29 0.28
C PHE A 82 2.78 -10.16 -0.91
N GLU A 83 3.41 -9.00 -1.06
CA GLU A 83 4.46 -8.80 -2.07
C GLU A 83 5.63 -9.76 -1.86
N ASN A 84 6.06 -9.94 -0.61
CA ASN A 84 7.13 -10.88 -0.26
C ASN A 84 6.72 -12.33 -0.53
N MET A 85 5.47 -12.71 -0.27
CA MET A 85 4.96 -14.04 -0.59
C MET A 85 5.07 -14.33 -2.10
N VAL A 86 4.71 -13.37 -2.93
CA VAL A 86 4.86 -13.48 -4.39
C VAL A 86 6.34 -13.59 -4.79
N ALA A 87 7.17 -12.70 -4.26
CA ALA A 87 8.61 -12.69 -4.55
C ALA A 87 9.30 -14.01 -4.16
N ASP A 88 8.99 -14.52 -2.99
CA ASP A 88 9.59 -15.77 -2.46
C ASP A 88 9.22 -16.95 -3.35
N TYR A 89 7.95 -17.10 -3.72
CA TYR A 89 7.52 -18.16 -4.63
C TYR A 89 8.30 -18.11 -5.96
N VAL A 90 8.39 -16.95 -6.58
CA VAL A 90 9.09 -16.79 -7.87
C VAL A 90 10.58 -17.12 -7.74
N LYS A 91 11.23 -16.65 -6.69
CA LYS A 91 12.67 -16.90 -6.46
C LYS A 91 12.98 -18.37 -6.17
N GLU A 92 12.13 -19.01 -5.37
CA GLU A 92 12.34 -20.41 -4.93
C GLU A 92 12.00 -21.42 -6.02
N THR A 93 10.93 -21.19 -6.77
CA THR A 93 10.39 -22.17 -7.74
C THR A 93 10.75 -21.86 -9.19
N LYS A 94 11.18 -20.63 -9.51
CA LYS A 94 11.34 -20.10 -10.87
C LYS A 94 9.99 -20.03 -11.63
N GLY A 95 8.89 -20.18 -10.89
CA GLY A 95 7.54 -20.12 -11.43
C GLY A 95 7.01 -18.68 -11.55
N HIS A 96 5.71 -18.59 -11.77
CA HIS A 96 5.01 -17.32 -12.00
C HIS A 96 3.83 -17.16 -11.07
N VAL A 97 3.52 -15.92 -10.73
CA VAL A 97 2.33 -15.53 -9.99
C VAL A 97 1.53 -14.54 -10.82
N LEU A 98 0.28 -14.87 -11.11
CA LEU A 98 -0.69 -13.88 -11.59
C LEU A 98 -1.02 -12.97 -10.41
N TYR A 99 -0.65 -11.70 -10.52
CA TYR A 99 -0.74 -10.73 -9.45
C TYR A 99 -1.48 -9.49 -9.92
N ARG A 100 -2.53 -9.13 -9.19
CA ARG A 100 -3.39 -7.99 -9.51
C ARG A 100 -3.62 -7.14 -8.28
N VAL A 101 -3.41 -5.84 -8.41
CA VAL A 101 -3.65 -4.87 -7.36
C VAL A 101 -4.55 -3.76 -7.88
N THR A 102 -5.70 -3.60 -7.24
CA THR A 102 -6.73 -2.65 -7.64
C THR A 102 -6.92 -1.62 -6.53
N PRO A 103 -6.57 -0.34 -6.76
CA PRO A 103 -6.88 0.71 -5.81
C PRO A 103 -8.39 0.98 -5.82
N VAL A 104 -8.98 1.16 -4.64
CA VAL A 104 -10.41 1.39 -4.48
C VAL A 104 -10.64 2.81 -3.98
N PHE A 105 -11.17 3.64 -4.86
CA PHE A 105 -11.57 5.02 -4.56
C PHE A 105 -13.08 5.08 -4.36
N TYR A 106 -13.51 5.91 -3.41
CA TYR A 106 -14.92 6.19 -3.23
C TYR A 106 -15.30 7.48 -3.98
N GLN A 107 -16.29 7.41 -4.87
CA GLN A 107 -16.74 8.56 -5.67
C GLN A 107 -15.58 9.33 -6.31
N ASP A 108 -15.47 10.64 -6.07
CA ASP A 108 -14.43 11.52 -6.64
C ASP A 108 -13.23 11.74 -5.71
N GLU A 109 -13.08 10.91 -4.69
CA GLU A 109 -11.93 10.99 -3.78
C GLU A 109 -10.61 10.77 -4.51
N LEU A 110 -9.59 11.53 -4.12
CA LEU A 110 -8.26 11.49 -4.74
C LEU A 110 -7.31 10.48 -4.07
N VAL A 111 -7.63 10.04 -2.85
CA VAL A 111 -6.86 9.03 -2.12
C VAL A 111 -7.67 7.75 -2.04
N ALA A 112 -7.05 6.63 -2.40
CA ALA A 112 -7.72 5.34 -2.33
C ALA A 112 -8.06 4.96 -0.88
N ARG A 113 -9.24 4.40 -0.67
CA ARG A 113 -9.66 3.85 0.64
C ARG A 113 -8.87 2.60 1.03
N GLY A 114 -8.36 1.91 0.05
CA GLY A 114 -7.55 0.71 0.20
C GLY A 114 -7.21 0.11 -1.14
N VAL A 115 -6.60 -1.06 -1.11
CA VAL A 115 -6.26 -1.82 -2.30
C VAL A 115 -6.78 -3.25 -2.18
N LYS A 116 -7.31 -3.77 -3.26
CA LYS A 116 -7.62 -5.19 -3.41
C LYS A 116 -6.39 -5.87 -4.02
N MET A 117 -5.85 -6.86 -3.33
CA MET A 117 -4.69 -7.61 -3.77
C MET A 117 -5.09 -9.06 -4.05
N GLU A 118 -4.75 -9.56 -5.23
CA GLU A 118 -5.05 -10.91 -5.66
C GLU A 118 -3.79 -11.56 -6.22
N GLY A 119 -3.48 -12.77 -5.77
CA GLY A 119 -2.33 -13.54 -6.21
C GLY A 119 -2.69 -15.01 -6.43
N TRP A 120 -2.11 -15.59 -7.49
CA TRP A 120 -2.33 -16.98 -7.88
C TRP A 120 -1.06 -17.55 -8.49
N SER A 121 -0.48 -18.56 -7.84
CA SER A 121 0.67 -19.27 -8.42
C SER A 121 0.26 -20.14 -9.59
N VAL A 122 0.93 -19.96 -10.74
CA VAL A 122 0.50 -20.53 -12.02
C VAL A 122 0.84 -22.02 -12.11
N GLU A 123 2.08 -22.40 -11.86
CA GLU A 123 2.60 -23.74 -12.13
C GLU A 123 2.00 -24.81 -11.21
N ASP A 124 1.64 -24.44 -9.99
CA ASP A 124 1.00 -25.34 -9.02
C ASP A 124 -0.51 -25.11 -8.86
N ASN A 125 -1.09 -24.33 -9.77
CA ASN A 125 -2.54 -24.06 -9.79
C ASN A 125 -3.06 -23.48 -8.47
N GLY A 126 -2.34 -22.52 -7.92
CA GLY A 126 -2.73 -21.78 -6.71
C GLY A 126 -2.47 -22.51 -5.39
N GLU A 127 -1.69 -23.59 -5.39
CA GLU A 127 -1.40 -24.34 -4.17
C GLU A 127 -0.50 -23.55 -3.21
N SER A 128 0.55 -22.91 -3.72
CA SER A 128 1.50 -22.16 -2.90
C SER A 128 1.09 -20.72 -2.66
N VAL A 129 0.53 -20.05 -3.68
CA VAL A 129 0.04 -18.67 -3.58
C VAL A 129 -1.37 -18.60 -4.08
N CYS A 130 -2.30 -18.29 -3.19
CA CYS A 130 -3.70 -18.07 -3.51
C CYS A 130 -4.27 -17.10 -2.47
N PHE A 131 -4.35 -15.82 -2.80
CA PHE A 131 -4.97 -14.84 -1.92
C PHE A 131 -5.85 -13.85 -2.67
N ASN A 132 -6.86 -13.36 -1.98
CA ASN A 132 -7.76 -12.29 -2.40
C ASN A 132 -8.11 -11.50 -1.15
N VAL A 133 -7.43 -10.39 -0.94
CA VAL A 133 -7.52 -9.59 0.28
C VAL A 133 -7.78 -8.13 -0.05
N PHE A 134 -8.42 -7.43 0.88
CA PHE A 134 -8.54 -5.98 0.86
C PHE A 134 -7.70 -5.40 2.00
N VAL A 135 -6.81 -4.49 1.66
CA VAL A 135 -5.92 -3.82 2.62
C VAL A 135 -6.30 -2.35 2.70
N TYR A 136 -6.64 -1.89 3.90
CA TYR A 136 -7.07 -0.51 4.14
C TYR A 136 -5.92 0.47 4.08
N ASN A 137 -6.15 1.61 3.44
CA ASN A 137 -5.21 2.74 3.41
C ASN A 137 -5.43 3.62 4.64
N VAL A 138 -4.92 3.17 5.76
CA VAL A 138 -5.06 3.81 7.05
C VAL A 138 -3.70 3.92 7.74
N GLN A 139 -3.62 4.80 8.74
CA GLN A 139 -2.46 4.91 9.63
C GLN A 139 -2.98 4.97 11.06
N PRO A 140 -2.54 4.08 11.98
CA PRO A 140 -2.94 4.14 13.37
C PRO A 140 -2.71 5.53 13.98
N GLY A 141 -3.73 6.07 14.65
CA GLY A 141 -3.66 7.37 15.31
C GLY A 141 -3.84 8.58 14.40
N ILE A 142 -4.03 8.41 13.09
CA ILE A 142 -4.20 9.48 12.11
C ILE A 142 -5.55 9.38 11.42
N SER A 143 -6.26 10.50 11.35
CA SER A 143 -7.47 10.67 10.54
C SER A 143 -7.10 11.21 9.17
N ILE A 144 -7.62 10.60 8.12
CA ILE A 144 -7.33 10.97 6.73
C ILE A 144 -8.61 11.47 6.06
N CYS A 145 -8.51 12.61 5.39
CA CYS A 145 -9.50 13.07 4.43
C CYS A 145 -9.17 12.49 3.05
N TYR A 146 -9.91 11.47 2.64
CA TYR A 146 -9.65 10.80 1.35
C TYR A 146 -10.02 11.65 0.13
N ALA A 147 -10.82 12.69 0.32
CA ALA A 147 -11.16 13.60 -0.76
C ALA A 147 -9.93 14.29 -1.35
N ASP A 148 -8.97 14.69 -0.50
CA ASP A 148 -7.81 15.50 -0.89
C ASP A 148 -6.47 15.06 -0.29
N GLY A 149 -6.46 14.11 0.64
CA GLY A 149 -5.25 13.62 1.30
C GLY A 149 -4.84 14.42 2.55
N THR A 150 -5.57 15.44 2.94
CA THR A 150 -5.30 16.14 4.21
C THR A 150 -5.53 15.21 5.40
N SER A 151 -4.87 15.48 6.51
CA SER A 151 -4.86 14.59 7.66
C SER A 151 -4.71 15.35 8.98
N SER A 152 -5.02 14.67 10.07
CA SER A 152 -4.81 15.17 11.42
C SER A 152 -4.62 14.01 12.39
N ARG A 153 -3.96 14.29 13.52
CA ARG A 153 -3.85 13.30 14.60
C ARG A 153 -5.21 13.11 15.25
N ILE A 154 -5.60 11.86 15.47
CA ILE A 154 -6.80 11.53 16.26
C ILE A 154 -6.50 11.94 17.71
N ALA A 155 -7.40 12.76 18.33
CA ALA A 155 -7.30 13.09 19.73
C ALA A 155 -7.37 11.79 20.55
N GLN A 156 -6.40 11.59 21.47
CA GLN A 156 -6.53 10.54 22.47
C GLN A 156 -7.72 10.93 23.33
N GLU A 157 -8.72 10.06 23.45
CA GLU A 157 -9.66 10.17 24.57
C GLU A 157 -8.81 10.14 25.82
N GLU A 158 -8.87 11.22 26.63
CA GLU A 158 -8.33 11.19 27.99
C GLU A 158 -8.96 9.97 28.64
N THR A 159 -8.15 8.95 28.90
CA THR A 159 -8.60 7.82 29.72
C THR A 159 -9.06 8.44 31.01
N ALA A 160 -10.37 8.41 31.25
CA ALA A 160 -10.96 8.89 32.47
C ALA A 160 -10.14 8.31 33.62
N ASP A 161 -9.57 9.18 34.43
CA ASP A 161 -8.77 8.83 35.60
C ASP A 161 -9.57 7.80 36.43
N PRO A 162 -9.09 6.57 36.63
CA PRO A 162 -9.78 5.58 37.42
C PRO A 162 -9.93 5.99 38.87
N SER A 163 -9.27 7.08 39.33
CA SER A 163 -9.35 7.59 40.68
C SER A 163 -10.58 8.47 40.93
N ALA A 164 -11.35 8.85 39.92
CA ALA A 164 -12.55 9.67 40.05
C ALA A 164 -13.80 8.88 40.45
N GLN A 165 -13.73 7.56 40.63
CA GLN A 165 -14.84 6.72 41.12
C GLN A 165 -14.63 6.27 42.57
N LYS A 166 -14.49 7.21 43.50
CA LYS A 166 -14.72 6.95 44.92
C LYS A 166 -15.30 8.18 45.60
N ILE A 167 -16.54 8.43 45.37
CA ILE A 167 -17.41 9.08 46.39
C ILE A 167 -18.84 8.63 46.05
N TYR A 168 -19.29 7.61 46.72
CA TYR A 168 -20.58 7.45 47.41
C TYR A 168 -20.68 6.01 47.91
#